data_5fe91132da516941d18cdf0fb46eb4c4
#
_entry.id   5fe91132da516941d18cdf0fb46eb4c4
#
_cell.length_a   1.000
_cell.length_b   1.000
_cell.length_c   1.000
_cell.angle_alpha   90.00
_cell.angle_beta   90.00
_cell.angle_gamma   90.00
#
_symmetry.space_group_name_H-M   'P 1'
#
loop_
_entity.id
_entity.type
_entity.pdbx_description
1 polymer ?
#
loop_
_entity_poly.entity_id
_entity_poly.type
_entity_poly.pdbx_seq_one_letter_code
_entity_poly.pdbx_strand_id
1 'polypeptide(L)'
;ESSVLLCLKKRFHRNLIYTYIGQILISVNPFKDLSIYSEDVATKYQRGTLSKNAPHIFAIAQMAYTLSQSSGQQQCVVISGHSGSGKTEAAKAIVQYLTMLYQGSDSHRIRQPCNVLPILESFGNARTILNDNSSRFGKLLNVHLRHGIVVGTSISQYLLEKSRVVFQAHGERNYHVFYELLAGLPVEQKEDLYLQEAESYFYLNQGRACDVLGKEDSRDFLVLVQALQGISLSDDELSSTWAVLAAVLQLGNICFTSYEKESFEHAAIASATEIQIVANLLRVSAELLQRAVTHRVTVTSYDQIFTPLSVEGAIDARDSIAKALYYLLFEWLLLRINEWLAPWESDCAVGIVDIHGFEDLGVNSLEQLCINFANEHLQRFFSQTVIAQEEEEYSQEQLAWIPISKMYSESCLDFLTAKPHGILCILDDQTCLTQATDHTFLQKCHYHHGNSPWYTKPKLPLPEFTVQHYAGPVTYQVHKFLSKNRDQLRPEVLDIFSQSHLKVVSHIFQRAKAACGQRRELGGRGLRPQTCTLVSKFQQSLQDLTAKLRG
;
A
#
# COMPACT_ATOMS: atom_id res chain seq x y z
N GLU A 1 2.08 24.94 -22.42
CA GLU A 1 2.11 24.73 -20.95
C GLU A 1 1.74 26.01 -20.18
N SER A 2 2.39 27.16 -20.43
CA SER A 2 2.17 28.40 -19.68
C SER A 2 0.73 28.90 -19.71
N SER A 3 0.00 28.70 -20.81
CA SER A 3 -1.42 29.10 -20.92
C SER A 3 -2.32 28.23 -20.04
N VAL A 4 -2.05 26.92 -19.95
CA VAL A 4 -2.78 25.98 -19.09
C VAL A 4 -2.54 26.33 -17.62
N LEU A 5 -1.30 26.55 -17.23
CA LEU A 5 -0.93 26.95 -15.85
C LEU A 5 -1.59 28.27 -15.45
N LEU A 6 -1.61 29.26 -16.36
CA LEU A 6 -2.28 30.54 -16.10
C LEU A 6 -3.80 30.37 -15.94
N CYS A 7 -4.42 29.50 -16.75
CA CYS A 7 -5.83 29.17 -16.63
C CYS A 7 -6.14 28.53 -15.27
N LEU A 8 -5.39 27.49 -14.87
CA LEU A 8 -5.55 26.81 -13.59
C LEU A 8 -5.35 27.79 -12.41
N LYS A 9 -4.32 28.65 -12.47
CA LYS A 9 -4.07 29.66 -11.45
C LYS A 9 -5.24 30.64 -11.30
N LYS A 10 -5.78 31.17 -12.41
CA LYS A 10 -6.93 32.09 -12.39
C LYS A 10 -8.20 31.44 -11.84
N ARG A 11 -8.43 30.16 -12.19
CA ARG A 11 -9.57 29.38 -11.66
C ARG A 11 -9.41 29.11 -10.17
N PHE A 12 -8.23 28.69 -9.74
CA PHE A 12 -7.92 28.39 -8.34
C PHE A 12 -8.18 29.60 -7.42
N HIS A 13 -7.76 30.80 -7.81
CA HIS A 13 -8.03 32.03 -7.04
C HIS A 13 -9.52 32.35 -6.88
N ARG A 14 -10.38 31.74 -7.71
CA ARG A 14 -11.85 31.87 -7.61
C ARG A 14 -12.51 30.66 -6.94
N ASN A 15 -11.73 29.79 -6.30
CA ASN A 15 -12.18 28.51 -5.73
C ASN A 15 -12.79 27.54 -6.77
N LEU A 16 -12.46 27.71 -8.06
CA LEU A 16 -12.85 26.80 -9.15
C LEU A 16 -11.74 25.76 -9.31
N ILE A 17 -11.78 24.72 -8.48
CA ILE A 17 -10.69 23.72 -8.38
C ILE A 17 -10.69 22.69 -9.52
N TYR A 18 -11.77 22.59 -10.26
CA TYR A 18 -11.95 21.60 -11.34
C TYR A 18 -11.87 22.24 -12.72
N THR A 19 -11.24 21.55 -13.68
CA THR A 19 -11.10 22.00 -15.07
C THR A 19 -11.15 20.80 -15.99
N TYR A 20 -11.96 20.84 -17.08
CA TYR A 20 -11.97 19.79 -18.09
C TYR A 20 -10.84 19.95 -19.10
N ILE A 21 -10.25 18.80 -19.50
CA ILE A 21 -9.50 18.65 -20.75
C ILE A 21 -10.11 17.46 -21.49
N GLY A 22 -11.00 17.74 -22.44
CA GLY A 22 -11.81 16.69 -23.05
C GLY A 22 -12.63 15.93 -22.00
N GLN A 23 -12.47 14.62 -21.95
CA GLN A 23 -13.13 13.75 -20.96
C GLN A 23 -12.37 13.67 -19.62
N ILE A 24 -11.19 14.27 -19.54
CA ILE A 24 -10.34 14.25 -18.35
C ILE A 24 -10.70 15.42 -17.44
N LEU A 25 -10.76 15.17 -16.12
CA LEU A 25 -10.94 16.19 -15.10
C LEU A 25 -9.63 16.45 -14.37
N ILE A 26 -9.13 17.69 -14.47
CA ILE A 26 -8.03 18.17 -13.63
C ILE A 26 -8.62 18.74 -12.35
N SER A 27 -8.08 18.29 -11.20
CA SER A 27 -8.39 18.80 -9.87
C SER A 27 -7.15 19.41 -9.25
N VAL A 28 -7.29 20.61 -8.67
CA VAL A 28 -6.22 21.28 -7.90
C VAL A 28 -6.66 21.31 -6.45
N ASN A 29 -5.89 20.68 -5.55
CA ASN A 29 -6.22 20.62 -4.13
C ASN A 29 -6.24 22.03 -3.49
N PRO A 30 -7.37 22.47 -2.94
CA PRO A 30 -7.50 23.79 -2.31
C PRO A 30 -6.93 23.85 -0.90
N PHE A 31 -6.61 22.71 -0.26
CA PHE A 31 -6.20 22.60 1.16
C PHE A 31 -7.17 23.30 2.13
N LYS A 32 -8.44 23.33 1.80
CA LYS A 32 -9.53 23.88 2.61
C LYS A 32 -10.86 23.27 2.19
N ASP A 33 -11.83 23.26 3.09
CA ASP A 33 -13.17 22.82 2.80
C ASP A 33 -13.88 23.80 1.85
N LEU A 34 -14.55 23.23 0.84
CA LEU A 34 -15.39 23.96 -0.10
C LEU A 34 -16.81 23.39 -0.06
N SER A 35 -17.82 24.24 -0.02
CA SER A 35 -19.25 23.85 0.00
C SER A 35 -19.74 23.45 -1.41
N ILE A 36 -19.01 22.53 -2.08
CA ILE A 36 -19.31 22.09 -3.45
C ILE A 36 -19.79 20.64 -3.55
N TYR A 37 -19.94 19.93 -2.42
CA TYR A 37 -20.27 18.52 -2.37
C TYR A 37 -21.65 18.24 -1.73
N SER A 38 -22.52 19.24 -1.67
CA SER A 38 -23.86 19.10 -1.11
C SER A 38 -24.80 18.29 -2.02
N GLU A 39 -25.89 17.78 -1.46
CA GLU A 39 -26.95 17.05 -2.17
C GLU A 39 -27.59 17.89 -3.27
N ASP A 40 -27.79 19.20 -3.03
CA ASP A 40 -28.32 20.14 -4.04
C ASP A 40 -27.37 20.23 -5.25
N VAL A 41 -26.08 20.23 -5.03
CA VAL A 41 -25.08 20.20 -6.11
C VAL A 41 -25.14 18.85 -6.84
N ALA A 42 -25.19 17.74 -6.11
CA ALA A 42 -25.26 16.40 -6.70
C ALA A 42 -26.48 16.22 -7.63
N THR A 43 -27.65 16.70 -7.20
CA THR A 43 -28.89 16.62 -7.99
C THR A 43 -28.81 17.39 -9.30
N LYS A 44 -28.04 18.49 -9.38
CA LYS A 44 -27.81 19.22 -10.63
C LYS A 44 -27.06 18.39 -11.66
N TYR A 45 -26.08 17.59 -11.22
CA TYR A 45 -25.30 16.72 -12.12
C TYR A 45 -26.07 15.47 -12.52
N GLN A 46 -26.99 14.97 -11.71
CA GLN A 46 -27.87 13.86 -12.06
C GLN A 46 -28.81 14.20 -13.26
N ARG A 47 -29.36 15.41 -13.28
CA ARG A 47 -30.36 15.85 -14.27
C ARG A 47 -29.78 16.52 -15.50
N GLY A 48 -28.51 16.90 -15.47
CA GLY A 48 -27.86 17.70 -16.52
C GLY A 48 -27.05 16.84 -17.49
N THR A 49 -26.89 17.34 -18.72
CA THR A 49 -25.89 16.84 -19.66
C THR A 49 -24.52 17.41 -19.28
N LEU A 50 -23.46 16.61 -19.43
CA LEU A 50 -22.06 17.00 -19.12
C LEU A 50 -21.66 18.35 -19.73
N SER A 51 -22.15 18.66 -20.96
CA SER A 51 -21.83 19.89 -21.67
C SER A 51 -22.46 21.16 -21.10
N LYS A 52 -23.46 21.04 -20.21
CA LYS A 52 -24.16 22.19 -19.61
C LYS A 52 -23.71 22.53 -18.21
N ASN A 53 -23.02 21.60 -17.51
CA ASN A 53 -22.60 21.78 -16.14
C ASN A 53 -21.13 22.21 -16.05
N ALA A 54 -20.79 22.97 -15.00
CA ALA A 54 -19.41 23.32 -14.71
C ALA A 54 -18.54 22.07 -14.43
N PRO A 55 -17.23 22.13 -14.68
CA PRO A 55 -16.33 21.02 -14.31
C PRO A 55 -16.45 20.63 -12.84
N HIS A 56 -16.71 19.35 -12.57
CA HIS A 56 -16.86 18.82 -11.22
C HIS A 56 -16.65 17.32 -11.18
N ILE A 57 -16.19 16.81 -10.06
CA ILE A 57 -15.97 15.37 -9.86
C ILE A 57 -17.28 14.55 -9.95
N PHE A 58 -18.41 15.16 -9.58
CA PHE A 58 -19.73 14.53 -9.70
C PHE A 58 -20.12 14.24 -11.16
N ALA A 59 -19.63 15.05 -12.11
CA ALA A 59 -19.85 14.79 -13.52
C ALA A 59 -19.13 13.51 -13.98
N ILE A 60 -17.91 13.25 -13.49
CA ILE A 60 -17.17 12.01 -13.77
C ILE A 60 -17.90 10.81 -13.15
N ALA A 61 -18.35 10.94 -11.90
CA ALA A 61 -19.15 9.90 -11.25
C ALA A 61 -20.44 9.59 -12.01
N GLN A 62 -21.16 10.62 -12.46
CA GLN A 62 -22.38 10.47 -13.25
C GLN A 62 -22.12 9.81 -14.60
N MET A 63 -21.04 10.18 -15.27
CA MET A 63 -20.64 9.58 -16.55
C MET A 63 -20.34 8.09 -16.36
N ALA A 64 -19.53 7.72 -15.38
CA ALA A 64 -19.21 6.33 -15.08
C ALA A 64 -20.48 5.52 -14.76
N TYR A 65 -21.39 6.08 -13.94
CA TYR A 65 -22.68 5.47 -13.65
C TYR A 65 -23.52 5.26 -14.92
N THR A 66 -23.68 6.30 -15.74
CA THR A 66 -24.50 6.23 -16.96
C THR A 66 -23.95 5.21 -17.95
N LEU A 67 -22.63 5.18 -18.14
CA LEU A 67 -21.96 4.22 -19.00
C LEU A 67 -22.12 2.78 -18.47
N SER A 68 -22.00 2.57 -17.16
CA SER A 68 -22.19 1.24 -16.58
C SER A 68 -23.61 0.71 -16.81
N GLN A 69 -24.62 1.59 -16.77
CA GLN A 69 -26.03 1.21 -17.01
C GLN A 69 -26.33 0.97 -18.49
N SER A 70 -25.74 1.77 -19.40
CA SER A 70 -26.02 1.67 -20.85
C SER A 70 -25.27 0.53 -21.52
N SER A 71 -24.02 0.26 -21.11
CA SER A 71 -23.19 -0.81 -21.67
C SER A 71 -23.34 -2.15 -20.96
N GLY A 72 -23.83 -2.16 -19.72
CA GLY A 72 -23.80 -3.33 -18.84
C GLY A 72 -22.38 -3.76 -18.42
N GLN A 73 -21.36 -2.96 -18.74
CA GLN A 73 -19.97 -3.24 -18.43
C GLN A 73 -19.51 -2.47 -17.19
N GLN A 74 -18.57 -3.07 -16.49
CA GLN A 74 -17.92 -2.39 -15.38
C GLN A 74 -17.18 -1.14 -15.86
N GLN A 75 -17.38 -0.02 -15.17
CA GLN A 75 -16.65 1.22 -15.42
C GLN A 75 -15.62 1.47 -14.34
N CYS A 76 -14.53 2.14 -14.71
CA CYS A 76 -13.48 2.44 -13.76
C CYS A 76 -13.01 3.88 -13.85
N VAL A 77 -12.95 4.56 -12.70
CA VAL A 77 -12.38 5.91 -12.56
C VAL A 77 -10.98 5.77 -11.98
N VAL A 78 -9.96 6.17 -12.74
CA VAL A 78 -8.57 6.15 -12.31
C VAL A 78 -8.17 7.55 -11.85
N ILE A 79 -7.68 7.66 -10.61
CA ILE A 79 -7.26 8.91 -9.99
C ILE A 79 -5.74 8.90 -9.88
N SER A 80 -5.06 9.86 -10.51
CA SER A 80 -3.61 10.00 -10.55
C SER A 80 -3.17 11.38 -10.05
N GLY A 81 -1.96 11.49 -9.52
CA GLY A 81 -1.36 12.73 -9.04
C GLY A 81 -0.33 12.50 -7.93
N HIS A 82 0.41 13.54 -7.56
CA HIS A 82 1.40 13.49 -6.48
C HIS A 82 0.75 13.18 -5.11
N SER A 83 1.58 12.77 -4.14
CA SER A 83 1.13 12.65 -2.75
C SER A 83 0.59 14.00 -2.25
N GLY A 84 -0.52 13.99 -1.51
CA GLY A 84 -1.18 15.24 -1.04
C GLY A 84 -2.00 16.00 -2.07
N SER A 85 -2.15 15.51 -3.32
CA SER A 85 -2.96 16.18 -4.36
C SER A 85 -4.48 16.04 -4.19
N GLY A 86 -4.96 15.29 -3.19
CA GLY A 86 -6.39 15.12 -2.92
C GLY A 86 -7.04 13.90 -3.59
N LYS A 87 -6.26 12.89 -4.04
CA LYS A 87 -6.79 11.67 -4.68
C LYS A 87 -7.82 10.94 -3.83
N THR A 88 -7.50 10.72 -2.57
CA THR A 88 -8.41 10.06 -1.62
C THR A 88 -9.68 10.84 -1.38
N GLU A 89 -9.60 12.19 -1.31
CA GLU A 89 -10.79 13.04 -1.19
C GLU A 89 -11.67 12.98 -2.47
N ALA A 90 -11.04 12.93 -3.65
CA ALA A 90 -11.76 12.72 -4.90
C ALA A 90 -12.47 11.36 -4.93
N ALA A 91 -11.81 10.28 -4.48
CA ALA A 91 -12.43 8.95 -4.36
C ALA A 91 -13.63 8.96 -3.41
N LYS A 92 -13.49 9.58 -2.23
CA LYS A 92 -14.59 9.77 -1.28
C LYS A 92 -15.78 10.51 -1.90
N ALA A 93 -15.52 11.60 -2.64
CA ALA A 93 -16.56 12.40 -3.29
C ALA A 93 -17.33 11.60 -4.36
N ILE A 94 -16.66 10.75 -5.15
CA ILE A 94 -17.32 9.87 -6.12
C ILE A 94 -18.24 8.87 -5.42
N VAL A 95 -17.73 8.18 -4.39
CA VAL A 95 -18.52 7.21 -3.62
C VAL A 95 -19.73 7.90 -2.97
N GLN A 96 -19.51 9.06 -2.35
CA GLN A 96 -20.58 9.85 -1.73
C GLN A 96 -21.66 10.22 -2.75
N TYR A 97 -21.27 10.67 -3.94
CA TYR A 97 -22.22 11.02 -5.01
C TYR A 97 -23.09 9.82 -5.40
N LEU A 98 -22.47 8.67 -5.68
CA LEU A 98 -23.18 7.47 -6.11
C LEU A 98 -24.11 6.94 -5.01
N THR A 99 -23.63 6.90 -3.77
CA THR A 99 -24.44 6.42 -2.64
C THR A 99 -25.57 7.38 -2.28
N MET A 100 -25.36 8.69 -2.41
CA MET A 100 -26.37 9.70 -2.10
C MET A 100 -27.55 9.67 -3.08
N LEU A 101 -27.30 9.50 -4.38
CA LEU A 101 -28.34 9.66 -5.41
C LEU A 101 -28.98 8.34 -5.86
N TYR A 102 -28.31 7.23 -5.71
CA TYR A 102 -28.73 5.94 -6.25
C TYR A 102 -28.98 4.88 -5.19
N GLN A 103 -29.26 5.30 -3.95
CA GLN A 103 -29.78 4.40 -2.90
C GLN A 103 -31.24 4.07 -3.15
N GLY A 104 -31.61 2.80 -2.99
CA GLY A 104 -33.01 2.37 -3.06
C GLY A 104 -33.80 2.78 -1.81
N SER A 105 -35.12 2.54 -1.81
CA SER A 105 -36.03 2.79 -0.68
C SER A 105 -35.62 2.06 0.63
N ASP A 106 -34.88 0.97 0.52
CA ASP A 106 -34.29 0.22 1.64
C ASP A 106 -32.90 0.74 2.07
N SER A 107 -32.62 2.03 1.85
CA SER A 107 -31.33 2.68 2.11
C SER A 107 -30.75 2.49 3.51
N HIS A 108 -31.61 2.24 4.51
CA HIS A 108 -31.19 1.95 5.90
C HIS A 108 -30.41 0.64 6.04
N ARG A 109 -30.40 -0.23 5.02
CA ARG A 109 -29.66 -1.50 5.02
C ARG A 109 -28.32 -1.42 4.30
N ILE A 110 -28.09 -0.37 3.49
CA ILE A 110 -26.84 -0.21 2.75
C ILE A 110 -25.80 0.40 3.67
N ARG A 111 -24.75 -0.38 3.96
CA ARG A 111 -23.63 0.05 4.80
C ARG A 111 -22.73 0.96 3.99
N GLN A 112 -22.50 2.15 4.53
CA GLN A 112 -21.73 3.17 3.79
C GLN A 112 -20.22 3.00 3.97
N PRO A 113 -19.43 3.08 2.90
CA PRO A 113 -17.97 2.96 2.97
C PRO A 113 -17.31 4.03 3.85
N CYS A 114 -17.94 5.20 3.99
CA CYS A 114 -17.40 6.27 4.84
C CYS A 114 -17.22 5.85 6.31
N ASN A 115 -18.03 4.88 6.79
CA ASN A 115 -17.95 4.41 8.17
C ASN A 115 -16.68 3.57 8.45
N VAL A 116 -16.06 3.01 7.41
CA VAL A 116 -14.84 2.19 7.55
C VAL A 116 -13.55 2.94 7.19
N LEU A 117 -13.68 4.15 6.64
CA LEU A 117 -12.50 4.96 6.28
C LEU A 117 -11.57 5.25 7.48
N PRO A 118 -12.06 5.54 8.69
CA PRO A 118 -11.19 5.73 9.85
C PRO A 118 -10.28 4.51 10.09
N ILE A 119 -10.79 3.28 9.93
CA ILE A 119 -10.00 2.06 10.10
C ILE A 119 -8.88 2.02 9.06
N LEU A 120 -9.22 2.27 7.79
CA LEU A 120 -8.25 2.25 6.69
C LEU A 120 -7.21 3.36 6.81
N GLU A 121 -7.59 4.53 7.32
CA GLU A 121 -6.67 5.65 7.54
C GLU A 121 -5.75 5.38 8.73
N SER A 122 -6.24 4.94 9.86
CA SER A 122 -5.41 4.61 11.03
C SER A 122 -4.37 3.54 10.72
N PHE A 123 -4.77 2.46 10.03
CA PHE A 123 -3.89 1.32 9.72
C PHE A 123 -3.11 1.45 8.41
N GLY A 124 -3.52 2.30 7.50
CA GLY A 124 -2.92 2.38 6.17
C GLY A 124 -2.29 3.72 5.82
N ASN A 125 -2.48 4.77 6.63
CA ASN A 125 -1.89 6.08 6.38
C ASN A 125 -0.82 6.40 7.43
N ALA A 126 0.11 7.26 7.01
CA ALA A 126 1.18 7.74 7.86
C ALA A 126 1.58 9.17 7.45
N ARG A 127 2.25 9.87 8.36
CA ARG A 127 2.91 11.12 8.03
C ARG A 127 4.16 10.85 7.22
N THR A 128 4.28 11.53 6.07
CA THR A 128 5.50 11.67 5.26
C THR A 128 5.95 13.14 5.25
N ILE A 129 7.15 13.40 4.73
CA ILE A 129 7.67 14.77 4.57
C ILE A 129 6.74 15.64 3.70
N LEU A 130 6.04 15.04 2.74
CA LEU A 130 5.18 15.75 1.79
C LEU A 130 3.73 15.88 2.24
N ASN A 131 3.26 15.00 3.14
CA ASN A 131 1.84 14.92 3.51
C ASN A 131 1.68 14.28 4.89
N ASP A 132 1.02 14.98 5.81
CA ASP A 132 0.78 14.51 7.17
C ASP A 132 -0.19 13.31 7.25
N ASN A 133 -0.97 13.05 6.20
CA ASN A 133 -1.90 11.92 6.11
C ASN A 133 -1.78 11.19 4.75
N SER A 134 -0.59 10.68 4.45
CA SER A 134 -0.31 9.98 3.21
C SER A 134 -0.79 8.53 3.27
N SER A 135 -1.60 8.10 2.28
CA SER A 135 -1.96 6.70 2.12
C SER A 135 -0.74 5.88 1.72
N ARG A 136 -0.41 4.87 2.52
CA ARG A 136 0.73 3.96 2.28
C ARG A 136 0.30 2.62 1.68
N PHE A 137 -0.87 2.59 1.07
CA PHE A 137 -1.40 1.47 0.27
C PHE A 137 -2.31 2.01 -0.83
N GLY A 138 -2.39 1.27 -1.92
CA GLY A 138 -3.36 1.53 -2.98
C GLY A 138 -4.68 0.82 -2.68
N LYS A 139 -5.79 1.37 -3.14
CA LYS A 139 -7.11 0.75 -3.00
C LYS A 139 -7.92 0.85 -4.29
N LEU A 140 -8.69 -0.18 -4.55
CA LEU A 140 -9.77 -0.21 -5.51
C LEU A 140 -11.09 -0.30 -4.73
N LEU A 141 -11.88 0.75 -4.81
CA LEU A 141 -13.23 0.81 -4.26
C LEU A 141 -14.21 0.43 -5.37
N ASN A 142 -15.05 -0.58 -5.18
CA ASN A 142 -16.12 -0.92 -6.10
C ASN A 142 -17.46 -0.54 -5.49
N VAL A 143 -18.23 0.26 -6.20
CA VAL A 143 -19.64 0.53 -5.89
C VAL A 143 -20.47 -0.40 -6.75
N HIS A 144 -21.13 -1.36 -6.11
CA HIS A 144 -21.92 -2.40 -6.76
C HIS A 144 -23.33 -1.92 -7.03
N LEU A 145 -23.79 -2.15 -8.25
CA LEU A 145 -25.10 -1.71 -8.76
C LEU A 145 -25.94 -2.91 -9.14
N ARG A 146 -27.26 -2.82 -8.90
CA ARG A 146 -28.28 -3.74 -9.39
C ARG A 146 -29.48 -2.94 -9.88
N HIS A 147 -29.81 -3.09 -11.16
CA HIS A 147 -30.89 -2.32 -11.79
C HIS A 147 -30.77 -0.80 -11.55
N GLY A 148 -29.54 -0.28 -11.59
CA GLY A 148 -29.23 1.14 -11.37
C GLY A 148 -29.24 1.59 -9.90
N ILE A 149 -29.46 0.69 -8.96
CA ILE A 149 -29.48 0.99 -7.53
C ILE A 149 -28.17 0.49 -6.89
N VAL A 150 -27.55 1.29 -6.02
CA VAL A 150 -26.41 0.88 -5.23
C VAL A 150 -26.84 -0.18 -4.23
N VAL A 151 -26.24 -1.38 -4.29
CA VAL A 151 -26.54 -2.51 -3.41
C VAL A 151 -25.44 -2.83 -2.40
N GLY A 152 -24.30 -2.18 -2.51
CA GLY A 152 -23.19 -2.32 -1.59
C GLY A 152 -21.88 -1.84 -2.18
N THR A 153 -20.80 -2.00 -1.42
CA THR A 153 -19.44 -1.63 -1.83
C THR A 153 -18.45 -2.71 -1.42
N SER A 154 -17.30 -2.74 -2.08
CA SER A 154 -16.18 -3.59 -1.69
C SER A 154 -14.86 -2.87 -1.86
N ILE A 155 -13.86 -3.27 -1.08
CA ILE A 155 -12.54 -2.64 -1.05
C ILE A 155 -11.49 -3.72 -1.28
N SER A 156 -10.64 -3.53 -2.28
CA SER A 156 -9.42 -4.32 -2.48
C SER A 156 -8.21 -3.44 -2.19
N GLN A 157 -7.26 -3.97 -1.43
CA GLN A 157 -6.01 -3.27 -1.15
C GLN A 157 -4.90 -3.76 -2.08
N TYR A 158 -3.97 -2.87 -2.36
CA TYR A 158 -2.77 -3.13 -3.14
C TYR A 158 -1.57 -2.48 -2.43
N LEU A 159 -0.49 -3.25 -2.27
CA LEU A 159 0.84 -2.70 -2.07
C LEU A 159 1.03 -1.92 -0.75
N LEU A 160 0.56 -2.47 0.39
CA LEU A 160 0.87 -1.88 1.70
C LEU A 160 2.38 -1.78 1.92
N GLU A 161 2.88 -0.60 2.27
CA GLU A 161 4.30 -0.31 2.57
C GLU A 161 4.71 -0.95 3.91
N LYS A 162 4.97 -2.26 3.91
CA LYS A 162 5.28 -3.04 5.12
C LYS A 162 6.56 -2.58 5.83
N SER A 163 7.53 -2.09 5.08
CA SER A 163 8.81 -1.63 5.62
C SER A 163 8.67 -0.45 6.60
N ARG A 164 7.60 0.35 6.46
CA ARG A 164 7.31 1.46 7.37
C ARG A 164 7.07 1.00 8.82
N VAL A 165 6.61 -0.22 9.03
CA VAL A 165 6.41 -0.78 10.37
C VAL A 165 7.72 -0.78 11.18
N VAL A 166 8.83 -1.04 10.52
CA VAL A 166 10.15 -1.24 11.16
C VAL A 166 11.14 -0.10 10.92
N PHE A 167 10.86 0.78 9.96
CA PHE A 167 11.75 1.89 9.62
C PHE A 167 10.96 3.11 9.13
N GLN A 168 11.33 4.30 9.62
CA GLN A 168 10.85 5.60 9.13
C GLN A 168 12.04 6.54 8.93
N ALA A 169 12.00 7.30 7.82
CA ALA A 169 12.96 8.37 7.57
C ALA A 169 12.74 9.54 8.54
N HIS A 170 13.77 10.38 8.70
CA HIS A 170 13.67 11.58 9.54
C HIS A 170 12.52 12.49 9.10
N GLY A 171 11.71 12.93 10.04
CA GLY A 171 10.50 13.74 9.79
C GLY A 171 9.24 12.93 9.46
N GLU A 172 9.33 11.61 9.35
CA GLU A 172 8.21 10.72 9.08
C GLU A 172 7.75 9.95 10.32
N ARG A 173 6.50 9.50 10.32
CA ARG A 173 5.91 8.62 11.35
C ARG A 173 5.70 7.20 10.83
N ASN A 174 5.57 6.26 11.74
CA ASN A 174 4.94 4.98 11.48
C ASN A 174 3.44 5.17 11.21
N TYR A 175 2.68 4.11 10.98
CA TYR A 175 1.24 4.16 10.80
C TYR A 175 0.55 4.85 11.98
N HIS A 176 -0.49 5.64 11.70
CA HIS A 176 -1.17 6.44 12.72
C HIS A 176 -1.67 5.62 13.89
N VAL A 177 -2.18 4.41 13.62
CA VAL A 177 -2.78 3.53 14.64
C VAL A 177 -1.87 3.30 15.85
N PHE A 178 -0.56 3.26 15.71
CA PHE A 178 0.34 3.06 16.84
C PHE A 178 0.31 4.24 17.81
N TYR A 179 0.36 5.45 17.29
CA TYR A 179 0.31 6.68 18.10
C TYR A 179 -1.09 6.91 18.67
N GLU A 180 -2.13 6.63 17.89
CA GLU A 180 -3.53 6.68 18.33
C GLU A 180 -3.78 5.70 19.48
N LEU A 181 -3.28 4.46 19.38
CA LEU A 181 -3.35 3.45 20.43
C LEU A 181 -2.69 3.94 21.73
N LEU A 182 -1.47 4.47 21.64
CA LEU A 182 -0.72 4.94 22.80
C LEU A 182 -1.36 6.18 23.43
N ALA A 183 -1.96 7.07 22.63
CA ALA A 183 -2.62 8.26 23.13
C ALA A 183 -4.01 7.99 23.73
N GLY A 184 -4.77 7.05 23.15
CA GLY A 184 -6.20 6.90 23.42
C GLY A 184 -6.60 5.77 24.35
N LEU A 185 -5.74 4.74 24.56
CA LEU A 185 -6.08 3.65 25.48
C LEU A 185 -6.12 4.11 26.94
N PRO A 186 -7.09 3.61 27.76
CA PRO A 186 -7.09 3.79 29.21
C PRO A 186 -5.82 3.24 29.87
N VAL A 187 -5.39 3.85 30.98
CA VAL A 187 -4.16 3.51 31.68
C VAL A 187 -4.12 2.03 32.07
N GLU A 188 -5.20 1.49 32.58
CA GLU A 188 -5.31 0.07 32.99
C GLU A 188 -5.04 -0.87 31.80
N GLN A 189 -5.61 -0.58 30.62
CA GLN A 189 -5.37 -1.38 29.42
C GLN A 189 -3.96 -1.23 28.88
N LYS A 190 -3.34 -0.04 29.03
CA LYS A 190 -1.92 0.14 28.67
C LYS A 190 -1.01 -0.71 29.56
N GLU A 191 -1.28 -0.77 30.86
CA GLU A 191 -0.53 -1.61 31.80
C GLU A 191 -0.65 -3.09 31.46
N ASP A 192 -1.87 -3.58 31.15
CA ASP A 192 -2.10 -4.96 30.72
C ASP A 192 -1.39 -5.33 29.42
N LEU A 193 -1.18 -4.36 28.53
CA LEU A 193 -0.50 -4.53 27.24
C LEU A 193 0.99 -4.13 27.32
N TYR A 194 1.53 -3.83 28.49
CA TYR A 194 2.92 -3.36 28.69
C TYR A 194 3.27 -2.15 27.83
N LEU A 195 2.32 -1.25 27.58
CA LEU A 195 2.51 -0.08 26.73
C LEU A 195 3.12 1.10 27.49
N GLN A 196 4.02 1.80 26.83
CA GLN A 196 4.73 2.99 27.28
C GLN A 196 4.54 4.14 26.28
N GLU A 197 5.20 5.28 26.51
CA GLU A 197 5.17 6.42 25.59
C GLU A 197 5.84 6.09 24.24
N ALA A 198 5.44 6.79 23.17
CA ALA A 198 5.87 6.52 21.80
C ALA A 198 7.40 6.57 21.63
N GLU A 199 8.08 7.47 22.34
CA GLU A 199 9.52 7.67 22.31
C GLU A 199 10.30 6.45 22.82
N SER A 200 9.66 5.60 23.63
CA SER A 200 10.25 4.37 24.17
C SER A 200 10.35 3.24 23.15
N TYR A 201 9.69 3.36 22.00
CA TYR A 201 9.66 2.31 21.00
C TYR A 201 10.57 2.62 19.81
N PHE A 202 11.50 1.71 19.53
CA PHE A 202 12.42 1.85 18.41
C PHE A 202 11.69 2.00 17.07
N TYR A 203 10.56 1.33 16.87
CA TYR A 203 9.77 1.44 15.66
C TYR A 203 8.94 2.73 15.54
N LEU A 204 8.93 3.61 16.54
CA LEU A 204 8.19 4.88 16.49
C LEU A 204 9.09 6.11 16.54
N ASN A 205 10.27 6.01 17.14
CA ASN A 205 11.14 7.15 17.44
C ASN A 205 12.19 7.47 16.36
N GLN A 206 12.38 6.59 15.37
CA GLN A 206 13.42 6.75 14.33
C GLN A 206 13.26 8.03 13.53
N GLY A 207 12.02 8.37 13.18
CA GLY A 207 11.72 9.59 12.42
C GLY A 207 11.80 10.88 13.24
N ARG A 208 11.89 10.81 14.57
CA ARG A 208 11.86 11.96 15.50
C ARG A 208 10.65 12.86 15.27
N ALA A 209 9.50 12.27 14.99
CA ALA A 209 8.27 12.95 14.64
C ALA A 209 7.05 12.29 15.31
N CYS A 210 7.14 11.97 16.61
CA CYS A 210 6.05 11.31 17.34
C CYS A 210 4.79 12.17 17.38
N ASP A 211 4.93 13.50 17.38
CA ASP A 211 3.82 14.45 17.35
C ASP A 211 3.59 15.03 15.95
N VAL A 212 2.33 15.29 15.61
CA VAL A 212 1.92 15.99 14.38
C VAL A 212 1.08 17.19 14.75
N LEU A 213 1.50 18.35 14.29
CA LEU A 213 0.78 19.60 14.56
C LEU A 213 -0.65 19.53 13.97
N GLY A 214 -1.64 19.78 14.82
CA GLY A 214 -3.06 19.79 14.40
C GLY A 214 -3.72 18.41 14.32
N LYS A 215 -3.01 17.31 14.66
CA LYS A 215 -3.58 15.96 14.79
C LYS A 215 -3.75 15.62 16.28
N GLU A 216 -4.94 15.18 16.66
CA GLU A 216 -5.25 14.73 18.02
C GLU A 216 -5.39 13.20 18.03
N ASP A 217 -4.29 12.48 18.22
CA ASP A 217 -4.24 11.01 18.16
C ASP A 217 -5.24 10.35 19.15
N SER A 218 -5.46 10.92 20.32
CA SER A 218 -6.43 10.40 21.30
C SER A 218 -7.89 10.50 20.82
N ARG A 219 -8.24 11.58 20.11
CA ARG A 219 -9.56 11.75 19.51
C ARG A 219 -9.75 10.80 18.33
N ASP A 220 -8.73 10.69 17.49
CA ASP A 220 -8.75 9.79 16.33
C ASP A 220 -8.89 8.33 16.77
N PHE A 221 -8.27 7.95 17.90
CA PHE A 221 -8.46 6.64 18.50
C PHE A 221 -9.92 6.34 18.87
N LEU A 222 -10.63 7.30 19.46
CA LEU A 222 -12.06 7.14 19.78
C LEU A 222 -12.89 6.91 18.52
N VAL A 223 -12.60 7.65 17.45
CA VAL A 223 -13.25 7.46 16.14
C VAL A 223 -12.94 6.09 15.56
N LEU A 224 -11.68 5.64 15.66
CA LEU A 224 -11.26 4.31 15.24
C LEU A 224 -12.01 3.21 16.00
N VAL A 225 -12.09 3.27 17.33
CA VAL A 225 -12.80 2.28 18.16
C VAL A 225 -14.27 2.23 17.77
N GLN A 226 -14.93 3.38 17.60
CA GLN A 226 -16.32 3.44 17.15
C GLN A 226 -16.50 2.78 15.76
N ALA A 227 -15.57 3.01 14.83
CA ALA A 227 -15.62 2.41 13.50
C ALA A 227 -15.42 0.87 13.55
N LEU A 228 -14.50 0.38 14.39
CA LEU A 228 -14.26 -1.05 14.59
C LEU A 228 -15.48 -1.76 15.24
N GLN A 229 -16.08 -1.13 16.24
CA GLN A 229 -17.34 -1.62 16.82
C GLN A 229 -18.50 -1.57 15.81
N GLY A 230 -18.52 -0.53 14.97
CA GLY A 230 -19.50 -0.37 13.89
C GLY A 230 -19.49 -1.50 12.88
N ILE A 231 -18.33 -2.11 12.60
CA ILE A 231 -18.20 -3.31 11.74
C ILE A 231 -18.39 -4.62 12.53
N SER A 232 -18.92 -4.54 13.75
CA SER A 232 -19.24 -5.68 14.62
C SER A 232 -18.03 -6.52 15.04
N LEU A 233 -16.86 -5.90 15.28
CA LEU A 233 -15.79 -6.57 15.99
C LEU A 233 -16.19 -6.77 17.46
N SER A 234 -15.98 -7.98 17.95
CA SER A 234 -16.19 -8.29 19.38
C SER A 234 -15.10 -7.68 20.26
N ASP A 235 -15.35 -7.55 21.56
CA ASP A 235 -14.37 -7.05 22.51
C ASP A 235 -13.09 -7.92 22.55
N ASP A 236 -13.24 -9.25 22.37
CA ASP A 236 -12.10 -10.18 22.25
C ASP A 236 -11.26 -9.92 20.99
N GLU A 237 -11.90 -9.59 19.86
CA GLU A 237 -11.21 -9.25 18.61
C GLU A 237 -10.51 -7.90 18.71
N LEU A 238 -11.14 -6.91 19.36
CA LEU A 238 -10.53 -5.61 19.66
C LEU A 238 -9.29 -5.77 20.56
N SER A 239 -9.43 -6.49 21.68
CA SER A 239 -8.33 -6.77 22.59
C SER A 239 -7.20 -7.53 21.90
N SER A 240 -7.53 -8.48 21.00
CA SER A 240 -6.54 -9.18 20.20
C SER A 240 -5.81 -8.26 19.22
N THR A 241 -6.53 -7.31 18.61
CA THR A 241 -5.95 -6.31 17.71
C THR A 241 -4.93 -5.44 18.45
N TRP A 242 -5.29 -4.95 19.63
CA TRP A 242 -4.39 -4.15 20.46
C TRP A 242 -3.18 -4.96 20.94
N ALA A 243 -3.37 -6.23 21.31
CA ALA A 243 -2.28 -7.12 21.70
C ALA A 243 -1.27 -7.35 20.55
N VAL A 244 -1.76 -7.51 19.31
CA VAL A 244 -0.87 -7.65 18.14
C VAL A 244 -0.08 -6.37 17.89
N LEU A 245 -0.71 -5.19 17.97
CA LEU A 245 -0.01 -3.91 17.79
C LEU A 245 1.03 -3.68 18.90
N ALA A 246 0.69 -3.97 20.15
CA ALA A 246 1.62 -3.90 21.28
C ALA A 246 2.82 -4.86 21.09
N ALA A 247 2.56 -6.08 20.63
CA ALA A 247 3.61 -7.05 20.33
C ALA A 247 4.55 -6.58 19.21
N VAL A 248 4.01 -5.94 18.16
CA VAL A 248 4.82 -5.34 17.10
C VAL A 248 5.77 -4.27 17.67
N LEU A 249 5.27 -3.40 18.55
CA LEU A 249 6.10 -2.36 19.18
C LEU A 249 7.19 -2.97 20.07
N GLN A 250 6.86 -3.97 20.89
CA GLN A 250 7.81 -4.66 21.76
C GLN A 250 8.87 -5.44 20.98
N LEU A 251 8.51 -6.02 19.82
CA LEU A 251 9.49 -6.65 18.92
C LEU A 251 10.62 -5.69 18.54
N GLY A 252 10.30 -4.43 18.25
CA GLY A 252 11.29 -3.41 17.89
C GLY A 252 12.31 -3.14 18.99
N ASN A 253 11.94 -3.35 20.24
CA ASN A 253 12.79 -3.11 21.40
C ASN A 253 13.67 -4.33 21.78
N ILE A 254 13.50 -5.49 21.12
CA ILE A 254 14.40 -6.64 21.31
C ILE A 254 15.77 -6.28 20.74
N CYS A 255 16.76 -6.19 21.61
CA CYS A 255 18.16 -5.94 21.25
C CYS A 255 18.95 -7.26 21.22
N PHE A 256 19.95 -7.30 20.34
CA PHE A 256 20.83 -8.44 20.17
C PHE A 256 22.27 -8.08 20.54
N THR A 257 22.98 -9.04 21.11
CA THR A 257 24.43 -8.99 21.34
C THR A 257 25.09 -10.07 20.52
N SER A 258 26.37 -9.88 20.17
CA SER A 258 27.16 -10.90 19.52
C SER A 258 28.00 -11.65 20.55
N TYR A 259 28.21 -12.96 20.32
CA TYR A 259 29.23 -13.75 20.94
C TYR A 259 29.93 -14.63 19.90
N GLU A 260 31.24 -14.81 20.07
CA GLU A 260 32.02 -15.65 19.18
C GLU A 260 32.02 -17.11 19.66
N LYS A 261 31.72 -18.03 18.75
CA LYS A 261 31.88 -19.45 18.93
C LYS A 261 32.44 -20.06 17.65
N GLU A 262 33.52 -20.82 17.78
CA GLU A 262 34.17 -21.51 16.64
C GLU A 262 34.53 -20.58 15.46
N SER A 263 34.97 -19.34 15.75
CA SER A 263 35.31 -18.28 14.78
C SER A 263 34.12 -17.71 14.00
N PHE A 264 32.88 -17.96 14.42
CA PHE A 264 31.68 -17.37 13.85
C PHE A 264 30.99 -16.49 14.89
N GLU A 265 30.47 -15.36 14.38
CA GLU A 265 29.64 -14.44 15.17
C GLU A 265 28.21 -14.99 15.28
N HIS A 266 27.70 -15.13 16.50
CA HIS A 266 26.35 -15.60 16.78
C HIS A 266 25.56 -14.52 17.51
N ALA A 267 24.28 -14.36 17.18
CA ALA A 267 23.38 -13.47 17.88
C ALA A 267 22.80 -14.11 19.14
N ALA A 268 22.77 -13.34 20.21
CA ALA A 268 22.01 -13.65 21.41
C ALA A 268 21.09 -12.48 21.76
N ILE A 269 19.99 -12.75 22.45
CA ILE A 269 19.09 -11.69 22.93
C ILE A 269 19.76 -11.05 24.17
N ALA A 270 19.82 -9.71 24.16
CA ALA A 270 20.46 -8.96 25.25
C ALA A 270 19.63 -8.99 26.55
N SER A 271 18.30 -8.96 26.43
CA SER A 271 17.34 -9.01 27.55
C SER A 271 16.20 -9.95 27.22
N ALA A 272 15.86 -10.84 28.13
CA ALA A 272 14.73 -11.76 27.93
C ALA A 272 13.36 -11.11 28.19
N THR A 273 13.32 -9.89 28.70
CA THR A 273 12.08 -9.23 29.14
C THR A 273 11.17 -8.96 27.94
N GLU A 274 11.70 -8.31 26.90
CA GLU A 274 10.90 -7.89 25.74
C GLU A 274 10.34 -9.09 24.98
N ILE A 275 11.14 -10.15 24.80
CA ILE A 275 10.67 -11.35 24.09
C ILE A 275 9.63 -12.12 24.90
N GLN A 276 9.74 -12.11 26.24
CA GLN A 276 8.75 -12.70 27.12
C GLN A 276 7.42 -11.93 27.06
N ILE A 277 7.46 -10.59 27.00
CA ILE A 277 6.29 -9.75 26.82
C ILE A 277 5.61 -10.06 25.49
N VAL A 278 6.38 -10.12 24.39
CA VAL A 278 5.83 -10.47 23.06
C VAL A 278 5.17 -11.85 23.07
N ALA A 279 5.84 -12.83 23.69
CA ALA A 279 5.29 -14.19 23.80
C ALA A 279 3.97 -14.23 24.60
N ASN A 280 3.90 -13.47 25.69
CA ASN A 280 2.70 -13.34 26.52
C ASN A 280 1.56 -12.67 25.74
N LEU A 281 1.83 -11.54 25.07
CA LEU A 281 0.84 -10.80 24.27
C LEU A 281 0.25 -11.64 23.13
N LEU A 282 1.10 -12.40 22.44
CA LEU A 282 0.68 -13.26 21.31
C LEU A 282 0.31 -14.68 21.74
N ARG A 283 0.42 -15.00 23.05
CA ARG A 283 0.13 -16.32 23.62
C ARG A 283 0.82 -17.47 22.88
N VAL A 284 2.14 -17.31 22.69
CA VAL A 284 3.03 -18.30 22.07
C VAL A 284 4.18 -18.65 23.02
N SER A 285 4.92 -19.73 22.74
CA SER A 285 6.11 -20.09 23.51
C SER A 285 7.23 -19.07 23.30
N ALA A 286 7.74 -18.51 24.41
CA ALA A 286 8.88 -17.58 24.37
C ALA A 286 10.15 -18.26 23.85
N GLU A 287 10.36 -19.54 24.20
CA GLU A 287 11.53 -20.31 23.74
C GLU A 287 11.50 -20.50 22.22
N LEU A 288 10.33 -20.85 21.65
CA LEU A 288 10.17 -21.01 20.19
C LEU A 288 10.36 -19.67 19.49
N LEU A 289 9.82 -18.59 20.03
CA LEU A 289 9.97 -17.25 19.48
C LEU A 289 11.43 -16.79 19.54
N GLN A 290 12.12 -16.99 20.66
CA GLN A 290 13.56 -16.71 20.82
C GLN A 290 14.38 -17.46 19.77
N ARG A 291 14.09 -18.75 19.58
CA ARG A 291 14.77 -19.56 18.57
C ARG A 291 14.49 -19.04 17.16
N ALA A 292 13.27 -18.62 16.87
CA ALA A 292 12.90 -18.07 15.58
C ALA A 292 13.64 -16.78 15.23
N VAL A 293 14.00 -15.92 16.19
CA VAL A 293 14.75 -14.69 15.94
C VAL A 293 16.26 -14.87 15.97
N THR A 294 16.79 -15.94 16.59
CA THR A 294 18.24 -16.15 16.73
C THR A 294 18.81 -17.25 15.84
N HIS A 295 17.97 -18.13 15.29
CA HIS A 295 18.40 -19.26 14.46
C HIS A 295 17.58 -19.34 13.18
N ARG A 296 18.21 -19.90 12.15
CA ARG A 296 17.55 -20.33 10.91
C ARG A 296 17.33 -21.84 10.99
N VAL A 297 16.12 -22.29 10.70
CA VAL A 297 15.79 -23.71 10.65
C VAL A 297 15.85 -24.19 9.20
N THR A 298 16.67 -25.19 8.94
CA THR A 298 16.71 -25.92 7.67
C THR A 298 16.16 -27.32 7.90
N VAL A 299 15.01 -27.59 7.30
CA VAL A 299 14.36 -28.91 7.39
C VAL A 299 14.92 -29.80 6.27
N THR A 300 15.56 -30.89 6.65
CA THR A 300 15.99 -31.96 5.75
C THR A 300 15.00 -33.12 5.82
N SER A 301 15.15 -34.13 4.94
CA SER A 301 14.31 -35.34 4.98
C SER A 301 14.46 -36.15 6.29
N TYR A 302 15.51 -35.92 7.06
CA TYR A 302 15.84 -36.73 8.23
C TYR A 302 15.92 -35.94 9.55
N ASP A 303 16.18 -34.61 9.49
CA ASP A 303 16.41 -33.82 10.69
C ASP A 303 16.13 -32.32 10.47
N GLN A 304 16.03 -31.57 11.57
CA GLN A 304 15.96 -30.12 11.59
C GLN A 304 17.31 -29.56 12.06
N ILE A 305 17.97 -28.81 11.17
CA ILE A 305 19.26 -28.18 11.45
C ILE A 305 19.00 -26.73 11.86
N PHE A 306 19.48 -26.37 13.05
CA PHE A 306 19.42 -25.01 13.59
C PHE A 306 20.75 -24.30 13.34
N THR A 307 20.77 -23.34 12.46
CA THR A 307 21.95 -22.53 12.18
C THR A 307 21.80 -21.18 12.87
N PRO A 308 22.71 -20.79 13.78
CA PRO A 308 22.68 -19.50 14.42
C PRO A 308 22.77 -18.36 13.40
N LEU A 309 22.11 -17.25 13.69
CA LEU A 309 22.15 -16.03 12.88
C LEU A 309 23.24 -15.08 13.41
N SER A 310 23.79 -14.24 12.53
CA SER A 310 24.51 -13.04 12.93
C SER A 310 23.55 -12.02 13.56
N VAL A 311 24.08 -10.99 14.22
CA VAL A 311 23.25 -9.91 14.79
C VAL A 311 22.38 -9.24 13.72
N GLU A 312 22.92 -8.97 12.53
CA GLU A 312 22.19 -8.41 11.42
C GLU A 312 21.07 -9.35 10.95
N GLY A 313 21.37 -10.65 10.82
CA GLY A 313 20.38 -11.67 10.46
C GLY A 313 19.27 -11.83 11.50
N ALA A 314 19.58 -11.66 12.78
CA ALA A 314 18.58 -11.69 13.87
C ALA A 314 17.68 -10.44 13.85
N ILE A 315 18.23 -9.27 13.57
CA ILE A 315 17.47 -8.04 13.35
C ILE A 315 16.50 -8.21 12.16
N ASP A 316 16.98 -8.71 11.03
CA ASP A 316 16.14 -8.96 9.86
C ASP A 316 15.04 -9.99 10.14
N ALA A 317 15.33 -11.02 10.94
CA ALA A 317 14.35 -12.01 11.37
C ALA A 317 13.24 -11.40 12.26
N ARG A 318 13.63 -10.60 13.25
CA ARG A 318 12.73 -9.84 14.13
C ARG A 318 11.83 -8.91 13.31
N ASP A 319 12.43 -8.11 12.44
CA ASP A 319 11.73 -7.14 11.60
C ASP A 319 10.78 -7.81 10.60
N SER A 320 11.15 -8.98 10.09
CA SER A 320 10.26 -9.80 9.23
C SER A 320 9.01 -10.27 9.96
N ILE A 321 9.14 -10.68 11.23
CA ILE A 321 8.00 -11.06 12.07
C ILE A 321 7.08 -9.86 12.31
N ALA A 322 7.64 -8.71 12.68
CA ALA A 322 6.86 -7.49 12.93
C ALA A 322 6.07 -7.04 11.69
N LYS A 323 6.72 -7.02 10.51
CA LYS A 323 6.06 -6.70 9.22
C LYS A 323 4.94 -7.68 8.90
N ALA A 324 5.15 -8.97 9.16
CA ALA A 324 4.16 -9.99 8.87
C ALA A 324 2.94 -9.90 9.79
N LEU A 325 3.14 -9.71 11.10
CA LEU A 325 2.06 -9.51 12.07
C LEU A 325 1.17 -8.33 11.66
N TYR A 326 1.78 -7.19 11.35
CA TYR A 326 1.04 -6.00 10.95
C TYR A 326 0.29 -6.20 9.64
N TYR A 327 0.95 -6.75 8.63
CA TYR A 327 0.35 -6.98 7.32
C TYR A 327 -0.83 -7.96 7.38
N LEU A 328 -0.68 -9.08 8.09
CA LEU A 328 -1.74 -10.07 8.21
C LEU A 328 -2.91 -9.54 9.06
N LEU A 329 -2.64 -8.72 10.06
CA LEU A 329 -3.69 -8.03 10.83
C LEU A 329 -4.47 -7.07 9.92
N PHE A 330 -3.79 -6.27 9.11
CA PHE A 330 -4.44 -5.36 8.16
C PHE A 330 -5.28 -6.11 7.12
N GLU A 331 -4.77 -7.20 6.57
CA GLU A 331 -5.51 -8.09 5.65
C GLU A 331 -6.79 -8.66 6.32
N TRP A 332 -6.67 -9.07 7.57
CA TRP A 332 -7.80 -9.57 8.33
C TRP A 332 -8.85 -8.49 8.60
N LEU A 333 -8.43 -7.29 8.98
CA LEU A 333 -9.33 -6.15 9.15
C LEU A 333 -10.05 -5.82 7.84
N LEU A 334 -9.34 -5.83 6.72
CA LEU A 334 -9.94 -5.60 5.40
C LEU A 334 -10.97 -6.67 5.04
N LEU A 335 -10.72 -7.93 5.40
CA LEU A 335 -11.69 -9.00 5.23
C LEU A 335 -12.96 -8.72 6.05
N ARG A 336 -12.82 -8.35 7.34
CA ARG A 336 -13.96 -8.01 8.21
C ARG A 336 -14.73 -6.80 7.67
N ILE A 337 -14.03 -5.79 7.15
CA ILE A 337 -14.64 -4.65 6.47
C ILE A 337 -15.47 -5.12 5.28
N ASN A 338 -14.94 -5.96 4.42
CA ASN A 338 -15.66 -6.46 3.25
C ASN A 338 -16.82 -7.38 3.60
N GLU A 339 -16.70 -8.21 4.64
CA GLU A 339 -17.80 -8.99 5.18
C GLU A 339 -18.93 -8.08 5.69
N TRP A 340 -18.57 -6.97 6.33
CA TRP A 340 -19.55 -5.99 6.79
C TRP A 340 -20.16 -5.20 5.64
N LEU A 341 -19.37 -4.75 4.65
CA LEU A 341 -19.86 -4.02 3.47
C LEU A 341 -20.66 -4.91 2.51
N ALA A 342 -20.52 -6.22 2.60
CA ALA A 342 -20.95 -7.28 1.69
C ALA A 342 -22.05 -6.84 0.70
N PRO A 343 -21.74 -6.65 -0.58
CA PRO A 343 -22.75 -6.31 -1.58
C PRO A 343 -23.69 -7.49 -1.79
N TRP A 344 -24.94 -7.19 -2.04
CA TRP A 344 -25.88 -8.17 -2.55
C TRP A 344 -25.50 -8.51 -4.00
N GLU A 345 -26.17 -9.48 -4.62
CA GLU A 345 -25.98 -9.76 -6.05
C GLU A 345 -26.03 -8.46 -6.88
N SER A 346 -25.00 -8.22 -7.67
CA SER A 346 -24.85 -7.02 -8.49
C SER A 346 -24.77 -7.38 -9.97
N ASP A 347 -25.30 -6.52 -10.83
CA ASP A 347 -25.25 -6.66 -12.28
C ASP A 347 -23.99 -6.01 -12.85
N CYS A 348 -23.56 -4.92 -12.26
CA CYS A 348 -22.37 -4.17 -12.65
C CYS A 348 -21.77 -3.41 -11.46
N ALA A 349 -20.61 -2.80 -11.67
CA ALA A 349 -19.95 -1.99 -10.67
C ALA A 349 -19.25 -0.78 -11.27
N VAL A 350 -19.11 0.27 -10.46
CA VAL A 350 -18.22 1.39 -10.74
C VAL A 350 -16.99 1.26 -9.82
N GLY A 351 -15.84 1.00 -10.42
CA GLY A 351 -14.56 0.91 -9.75
C GLY A 351 -13.90 2.29 -9.62
N ILE A 352 -13.26 2.56 -8.50
CA ILE A 352 -12.51 3.79 -8.23
C ILE A 352 -11.13 3.39 -7.76
N VAL A 353 -10.10 3.70 -8.57
CA VAL A 353 -8.70 3.39 -8.26
C VAL A 353 -8.05 4.59 -7.60
N ASP A 354 -7.72 4.43 -6.33
CA ASP A 354 -6.94 5.39 -5.53
C ASP A 354 -5.65 4.72 -5.09
N ILE A 355 -4.55 5.01 -5.80
CA ILE A 355 -3.23 4.46 -5.48
C ILE A 355 -2.30 5.55 -4.96
N HIS A 356 -1.12 5.11 -4.46
CA HIS A 356 -0.04 6.01 -4.09
C HIS A 356 0.24 7.04 -5.18
N GLY A 357 0.48 8.29 -4.79
CA GLY A 357 0.99 9.30 -5.72
C GLY A 357 2.44 9.05 -6.07
N PHE A 358 2.90 9.62 -7.19
CA PHE A 358 4.32 9.65 -7.52
C PHE A 358 5.10 10.30 -6.39
N GLU A 359 6.24 9.70 -6.01
CA GLU A 359 7.06 10.18 -4.90
C GLU A 359 8.49 10.46 -5.35
N ASP A 360 8.96 11.65 -5.00
CA ASP A 360 10.38 12.04 -5.01
C ASP A 360 10.66 12.72 -3.67
N LEU A 361 11.25 11.95 -2.75
CA LEU A 361 11.58 12.39 -1.40
C LEU A 361 13.06 12.76 -1.33
N GLY A 362 13.49 13.36 -0.23
CA GLY A 362 14.91 13.64 0.00
C GLY A 362 15.79 12.37 0.01
N VAL A 363 15.20 11.24 0.41
CA VAL A 363 15.81 9.91 0.34
C VAL A 363 14.79 8.95 -0.25
N ASN A 364 15.07 8.37 -1.42
CA ASN A 364 14.22 7.39 -2.06
C ASN A 364 14.86 6.00 -2.00
N SER A 365 14.10 5.00 -1.61
CA SER A 365 14.55 3.62 -1.49
C SER A 365 13.70 2.69 -2.38
N LEU A 366 13.74 1.39 -2.12
CA LEU A 366 12.98 0.37 -2.86
C LEU A 366 11.47 0.65 -2.85
N GLU A 367 10.95 1.17 -1.76
CA GLU A 367 9.54 1.52 -1.63
C GLU A 367 9.11 2.57 -2.65
N GLN A 368 9.88 3.65 -2.79
CA GLN A 368 9.63 4.71 -3.78
C GLN A 368 9.80 4.19 -5.21
N LEU A 369 10.76 3.30 -5.45
CA LEU A 369 10.92 2.66 -6.76
C LEU A 369 9.67 1.83 -7.13
N CYS A 370 9.13 1.06 -6.19
CA CYS A 370 7.90 0.30 -6.39
C CYS A 370 6.68 1.20 -6.60
N ILE A 371 6.53 2.26 -5.80
CA ILE A 371 5.44 3.24 -5.93
C ILE A 371 5.51 3.93 -7.30
N ASN A 372 6.69 4.39 -7.71
CA ASN A 372 6.86 5.07 -8.98
C ASN A 372 6.70 4.12 -10.18
N PHE A 373 7.12 2.86 -10.04
CA PHE A 373 6.81 1.81 -11.01
C PHE A 373 5.30 1.60 -11.19
N ALA A 374 4.51 1.61 -10.12
CA ALA A 374 3.05 1.53 -10.22
C ALA A 374 2.46 2.74 -10.97
N ASN A 375 2.98 3.94 -10.70
CA ASN A 375 2.55 5.15 -11.41
C ASN A 375 2.94 5.13 -12.88
N GLU A 376 4.14 4.63 -13.24
CA GLU A 376 4.53 4.40 -14.64
C GLU A 376 3.57 3.43 -15.35
N HIS A 377 3.19 2.36 -14.65
CA HIS A 377 2.27 1.36 -15.21
C HIS A 377 0.88 1.96 -15.49
N LEU A 378 0.36 2.77 -14.58
CA LEU A 378 -0.91 3.47 -14.80
C LEU A 378 -0.80 4.57 -15.86
N GLN A 379 0.32 5.29 -15.92
CA GLN A 379 0.56 6.29 -16.97
C GLN A 379 0.59 5.65 -18.35
N ARG A 380 1.25 4.49 -18.50
CA ARG A 380 1.22 3.72 -19.74
C ARG A 380 -0.19 3.25 -20.09
N PHE A 381 -0.92 2.72 -19.11
CA PHE A 381 -2.32 2.31 -19.31
C PHE A 381 -3.19 3.47 -19.78
N PHE A 382 -3.08 4.63 -19.13
CA PHE A 382 -3.76 5.86 -19.54
C PHE A 382 -3.41 6.26 -20.98
N SER A 383 -2.12 6.29 -21.33
CA SER A 383 -1.66 6.66 -22.67
C SER A 383 -2.19 5.71 -23.75
N GLN A 384 -2.24 4.41 -23.45
CA GLN A 384 -2.78 3.40 -24.36
C GLN A 384 -4.30 3.50 -24.52
N THR A 385 -5.02 3.78 -23.44
CA THR A 385 -6.48 3.77 -23.45
C THR A 385 -7.06 5.10 -23.96
N VAL A 386 -6.45 6.23 -23.63
CA VAL A 386 -6.99 7.55 -23.98
C VAL A 386 -6.35 8.10 -25.26
N ILE A 387 -5.00 8.14 -25.31
CA ILE A 387 -4.30 8.81 -26.41
C ILE A 387 -4.26 7.92 -27.66
N ALA A 388 -3.90 6.64 -27.50
CA ALA A 388 -3.76 5.76 -28.66
C ALA A 388 -5.11 5.47 -29.34
N GLN A 389 -6.21 5.38 -28.57
CA GLN A 389 -7.56 5.22 -29.15
C GLN A 389 -7.99 6.46 -29.95
N GLU A 390 -7.75 7.66 -29.42
CA GLU A 390 -8.01 8.91 -30.14
C GLU A 390 -7.20 8.99 -31.45
N GLU A 391 -5.93 8.59 -31.42
CA GLU A 391 -5.07 8.55 -32.61
C GLU A 391 -5.58 7.54 -33.66
N GLU A 392 -6.12 6.42 -33.21
CA GLU A 392 -6.73 5.41 -34.09
C GLU A 392 -8.00 5.96 -34.77
N GLU A 393 -8.88 6.64 -34.02
CA GLU A 393 -10.05 7.31 -34.55
C GLU A 393 -9.67 8.38 -35.59
N TYR A 394 -8.65 9.21 -35.29
CA TYR A 394 -8.16 10.21 -36.26
C TYR A 394 -7.61 9.56 -37.53
N SER A 395 -6.93 8.41 -37.37
CA SER A 395 -6.44 7.67 -38.54
C SER A 395 -7.55 7.09 -39.37
N GLN A 396 -8.62 6.57 -38.76
CA GLN A 396 -9.82 6.05 -39.45
C GLN A 396 -10.57 7.16 -40.19
N GLU A 397 -10.68 8.33 -39.56
CA GLU A 397 -11.31 9.52 -40.13
C GLU A 397 -10.41 10.29 -41.14
N GLN A 398 -9.20 9.78 -41.40
CA GLN A 398 -8.19 10.39 -42.29
C GLN A 398 -7.82 11.84 -41.92
N LEU A 399 -7.85 12.16 -40.64
CA LEU A 399 -7.43 13.45 -40.13
C LEU A 399 -5.91 13.52 -40.06
N ALA A 400 -5.34 14.70 -40.40
CA ALA A 400 -3.91 14.95 -40.26
C ALA A 400 -3.56 15.09 -38.79
N TRP A 401 -2.83 14.13 -38.26
CA TRP A 401 -2.39 14.08 -36.85
C TRP A 401 -0.92 13.71 -36.73
N ILE A 402 -0.24 14.33 -35.78
CA ILE A 402 1.15 13.93 -35.44
C ILE A 402 1.05 12.92 -34.30
N PRO A 403 1.40 11.63 -34.52
CA PRO A 403 1.29 10.61 -33.49
C PRO A 403 2.15 10.94 -32.28
N ILE A 404 1.51 11.12 -31.13
CA ILE A 404 2.17 11.32 -29.83
C ILE A 404 2.53 9.97 -29.22
N SER A 405 1.76 8.92 -29.51
CA SER A 405 1.98 7.56 -29.02
C SER A 405 3.35 6.99 -29.38
N LYS A 406 3.93 7.40 -30.53
CA LYS A 406 5.30 7.02 -30.91
C LYS A 406 6.37 7.58 -30.00
N MET A 407 6.10 8.67 -29.26
CA MET A 407 7.02 9.22 -28.27
C MET A 407 7.08 8.35 -27.00
N TYR A 408 6.11 7.43 -26.80
CA TYR A 408 6.01 6.52 -25.67
C TYR A 408 6.32 5.05 -26.04
N SER A 409 6.86 4.78 -27.25
CA SER A 409 7.12 3.42 -27.73
C SER A 409 8.24 2.71 -26.95
N GLU A 410 9.25 3.44 -26.49
CA GLU A 410 10.25 2.96 -25.53
C GLU A 410 9.88 3.54 -24.15
N SER A 411 9.28 2.74 -23.31
CA SER A 411 8.80 3.22 -22.01
C SER A 411 9.79 2.93 -20.89
N CYS A 412 9.82 3.80 -19.90
CA CYS A 412 10.52 3.55 -18.64
C CYS A 412 10.12 2.20 -18.03
N LEU A 413 8.89 1.72 -18.28
CA LEU A 413 8.43 0.40 -17.84
C LEU A 413 9.26 -0.74 -18.45
N ASP A 414 9.58 -0.70 -19.74
CA ASP A 414 10.36 -1.75 -20.38
C ASP A 414 11.79 -1.75 -19.82
N PHE A 415 12.37 -0.58 -19.60
CA PHE A 415 13.63 -0.43 -18.89
C PHE A 415 13.59 -1.03 -17.46
N LEU A 416 12.49 -0.88 -16.73
CA LEU A 416 12.35 -1.42 -15.38
C LEU A 416 12.08 -2.94 -15.37
N THR A 417 11.35 -3.49 -16.36
CA THR A 417 10.79 -4.85 -16.30
C THR A 417 11.26 -5.81 -17.39
N ALA A 418 11.91 -5.34 -18.45
CA ALA A 418 12.30 -6.19 -19.57
C ALA A 418 13.28 -7.30 -19.13
N LYS A 419 12.96 -8.54 -19.49
CA LYS A 419 13.85 -9.68 -19.23
C LYS A 419 14.95 -9.73 -20.27
N PRO A 420 16.19 -10.10 -19.90
CA PRO A 420 16.63 -10.50 -18.55
C PRO A 420 17.20 -9.34 -17.72
N HIS A 421 17.33 -8.13 -18.25
CA HIS A 421 18.16 -7.08 -17.67
C HIS A 421 17.40 -5.87 -17.09
N GLY A 422 16.06 -5.86 -17.08
CA GLY A 422 15.31 -4.80 -16.40
C GLY A 422 15.73 -4.67 -14.93
N ILE A 423 15.72 -3.45 -14.40
CA ILE A 423 16.19 -3.16 -13.02
C ILE A 423 15.54 -4.10 -11.99
N LEU A 424 14.23 -4.32 -12.09
CA LEU A 424 13.48 -5.19 -11.17
C LEU A 424 13.83 -6.67 -11.37
N CYS A 425 14.15 -7.09 -12.60
CA CYS A 425 14.62 -8.45 -12.89
C CYS A 425 16.02 -8.68 -12.31
N ILE A 426 16.94 -7.73 -12.47
CA ILE A 426 18.28 -7.81 -11.87
C ILE A 426 18.16 -7.87 -10.34
N LEU A 427 17.24 -7.11 -9.73
CA LEU A 427 17.01 -7.12 -8.29
C LEU A 427 16.54 -8.50 -7.82
N ASP A 428 15.56 -9.09 -8.49
CA ASP A 428 15.05 -10.43 -8.17
C ASP A 428 16.11 -11.50 -8.30
N ASP A 429 16.89 -11.49 -9.38
CA ASP A 429 17.97 -12.44 -9.60
C ASP A 429 19.05 -12.31 -8.50
N GLN A 430 19.43 -11.09 -8.14
CA GLN A 430 20.42 -10.87 -7.06
C GLN A 430 19.86 -11.29 -5.69
N THR A 431 18.58 -11.06 -5.44
CA THR A 431 17.94 -11.47 -4.17
C THR A 431 18.01 -12.98 -3.95
N CYS A 432 18.00 -13.77 -5.03
CA CYS A 432 18.08 -15.24 -4.96
C CYS A 432 19.49 -15.77 -4.70
N LEU A 433 20.52 -14.96 -4.92
CA LEU A 433 21.90 -15.38 -4.74
C LEU A 433 22.36 -15.16 -3.30
N THR A 434 22.97 -16.17 -2.71
CA THR A 434 23.41 -16.14 -1.30
C THR A 434 24.55 -15.16 -1.01
N GLN A 435 25.41 -14.89 -2.01
CA GLN A 435 26.57 -14.01 -1.88
C GLN A 435 26.35 -12.62 -2.50
N ALA A 436 25.14 -12.32 -2.99
CA ALA A 436 24.86 -11.03 -3.58
C ALA A 436 24.70 -9.96 -2.50
N THR A 437 25.16 -8.76 -2.82
CA THR A 437 25.07 -7.56 -1.99
C THR A 437 24.39 -6.43 -2.76
N ASP A 438 23.94 -5.39 -2.08
CA ASP A 438 23.39 -4.18 -2.73
C ASP A 438 24.42 -3.56 -3.70
N HIS A 439 25.72 -3.68 -3.39
CA HIS A 439 26.79 -3.25 -4.27
C HIS A 439 26.84 -4.07 -5.56
N THR A 440 26.76 -5.40 -5.50
CA THR A 440 26.76 -6.26 -6.72
C THR A 440 25.53 -6.01 -7.58
N PHE A 441 24.38 -5.76 -6.97
CA PHE A 441 23.19 -5.32 -7.68
C PHE A 441 23.43 -4.01 -8.44
N LEU A 442 23.94 -2.99 -7.75
CA LEU A 442 24.21 -1.68 -8.34
C LEU A 442 25.22 -1.76 -9.51
N GLN A 443 26.28 -2.54 -9.35
CA GLN A 443 27.29 -2.73 -10.42
C GLN A 443 26.67 -3.37 -11.67
N LYS A 444 25.78 -4.35 -11.50
CA LYS A 444 25.06 -4.93 -12.65
C LYS A 444 24.14 -3.92 -13.32
N CYS A 445 23.44 -3.09 -12.56
CA CYS A 445 22.63 -2.01 -13.11
C CYS A 445 23.50 -1.02 -13.91
N HIS A 446 24.63 -0.60 -13.37
CA HIS A 446 25.56 0.29 -14.06
C HIS A 446 26.13 -0.33 -15.36
N TYR A 447 26.40 -1.64 -15.33
CA TYR A 447 26.94 -2.35 -16.49
C TYR A 447 25.91 -2.45 -17.62
N HIS A 448 24.67 -2.84 -17.32
CA HIS A 448 23.65 -3.05 -18.34
C HIS A 448 23.00 -1.75 -18.83
N HIS A 449 22.92 -0.75 -17.98
CA HIS A 449 22.10 0.45 -18.24
C HIS A 449 22.89 1.76 -18.32
N GLY A 450 24.21 1.72 -18.21
CA GLY A 450 25.04 2.94 -18.21
C GLY A 450 24.87 3.86 -19.42
N ASN A 451 24.39 3.33 -20.56
CA ASN A 451 24.14 4.08 -21.80
C ASN A 451 22.65 4.27 -22.10
N SER A 452 21.74 3.84 -21.19
CA SER A 452 20.30 3.99 -21.39
C SER A 452 19.86 5.43 -21.14
N PRO A 453 18.96 6.02 -21.96
CA PRO A 453 18.41 7.35 -21.71
C PRO A 453 17.58 7.42 -20.42
N TRP A 454 17.09 6.28 -19.91
CA TRP A 454 16.31 6.16 -18.70
C TRP A 454 17.14 6.04 -17.42
N TYR A 455 18.48 5.93 -17.55
CA TYR A 455 19.37 5.64 -16.44
C TYR A 455 20.50 6.64 -16.34
N THR A 456 20.75 7.16 -15.15
CA THR A 456 21.92 8.00 -14.88
C THR A 456 22.74 7.42 -13.74
N LYS A 457 24.00 7.13 -14.03
CA LYS A 457 25.00 6.73 -13.06
C LYS A 457 25.56 7.97 -12.37
N PRO A 458 25.72 8.00 -11.03
CA PRO A 458 26.36 9.12 -10.35
C PRO A 458 27.82 9.27 -10.77
N LYS A 459 28.30 10.52 -10.82
CA LYS A 459 29.73 10.83 -11.16
C LYS A 459 30.68 10.36 -10.07
N LEU A 460 30.27 10.43 -8.82
CA LEU A 460 30.98 9.90 -7.66
C LEU A 460 30.54 8.45 -7.38
N PRO A 461 31.35 7.60 -6.74
CA PRO A 461 30.98 6.22 -6.41
C PRO A 461 29.99 6.16 -5.24
N LEU A 462 28.83 6.79 -5.40
CA LEU A 462 27.75 6.77 -4.43
C LEU A 462 26.89 5.50 -4.62
N PRO A 463 26.32 4.93 -3.54
CA PRO A 463 25.46 3.75 -3.59
C PRO A 463 24.05 4.09 -4.07
N GLU A 464 23.93 4.70 -5.25
CA GLU A 464 22.67 5.21 -5.80
C GLU A 464 22.65 5.15 -7.34
N PHE A 465 21.45 5.27 -7.90
CA PHE A 465 21.22 5.45 -9.33
C PHE A 465 19.99 6.34 -9.56
N THR A 466 19.92 7.00 -10.71
CA THR A 466 18.79 7.85 -11.07
C THR A 466 18.01 7.23 -12.22
N VAL A 467 16.68 7.21 -12.10
CA VAL A 467 15.76 6.79 -13.16
C VAL A 467 15.03 8.01 -13.70
N GLN A 468 14.93 8.11 -15.01
CA GLN A 468 14.16 9.12 -15.71
C GLN A 468 12.72 8.64 -15.83
N HIS A 469 11.84 9.06 -14.89
CA HIS A 469 10.43 8.74 -14.91
C HIS A 469 9.62 9.74 -15.75
N TYR A 470 8.36 9.38 -16.06
CA TYR A 470 7.44 10.28 -16.77
C TYR A 470 7.24 11.62 -16.05
N ALA A 471 7.27 11.63 -14.73
CA ALA A 471 7.07 12.81 -13.90
C ALA A 471 8.37 13.54 -13.56
N GLY A 472 9.53 13.02 -13.97
CA GLY A 472 10.86 13.60 -13.73
C GLY A 472 11.89 12.59 -13.23
N PRO A 473 13.15 13.01 -13.08
CA PRO A 473 14.22 12.15 -12.58
C PRO A 473 14.09 11.91 -11.08
N VAL A 474 14.27 10.66 -10.64
CA VAL A 474 14.30 10.29 -9.22
C VAL A 474 15.57 9.48 -8.94
N THR A 475 16.30 9.87 -7.88
CA THR A 475 17.52 9.18 -7.42
C THR A 475 17.17 8.23 -6.29
N TYR A 476 17.57 6.95 -6.45
CA TYR A 476 17.32 5.87 -5.51
C TYR A 476 18.59 5.41 -4.83
N GLN A 477 18.58 5.36 -3.50
CA GLN A 477 19.65 4.80 -2.68
C GLN A 477 19.45 3.31 -2.49
N VAL A 478 20.45 2.49 -2.85
CA VAL A 478 20.31 1.02 -2.89
C VAL A 478 20.48 0.33 -1.54
N HIS A 479 20.68 1.08 -0.46
CA HIS A 479 20.86 0.50 0.88
C HIS A 479 19.69 -0.41 1.26
N LYS A 480 20.00 -1.65 1.61
CA LYS A 480 19.05 -2.72 1.98
C LYS A 480 18.05 -3.13 0.89
N PHE A 481 18.31 -2.86 -0.40
CA PHE A 481 17.41 -3.29 -1.48
C PHE A 481 17.20 -4.80 -1.48
N LEU A 482 18.27 -5.58 -1.37
CA LEU A 482 18.16 -7.05 -1.39
C LEU A 482 17.44 -7.59 -0.15
N SER A 483 17.74 -7.07 1.04
CA SER A 483 17.07 -7.52 2.27
C SER A 483 15.59 -7.13 2.29
N LYS A 484 15.24 -5.94 1.82
CA LYS A 484 13.84 -5.49 1.66
C LYS A 484 13.08 -6.32 0.63
N ASN A 485 13.75 -6.71 -0.46
CA ASN A 485 13.12 -7.53 -1.50
C ASN A 485 12.90 -9.00 -1.07
N ARG A 486 13.65 -9.50 -0.07
CA ARG A 486 13.44 -10.83 0.55
C ARG A 486 12.22 -10.82 1.47
N ASP A 487 11.04 -10.58 0.94
CA ASP A 487 9.78 -10.53 1.72
C ASP A 487 9.17 -11.94 1.91
N GLN A 488 9.91 -12.85 2.54
CA GLN A 488 9.44 -14.20 2.84
C GLN A 488 9.37 -14.43 4.34
N LEU A 489 8.18 -14.79 4.82
CA LEU A 489 8.01 -15.29 6.17
C LEU A 489 8.47 -16.74 6.23
N ARG A 490 9.34 -17.05 7.18
CA ARG A 490 9.91 -18.40 7.34
C ARG A 490 8.84 -19.39 7.80
N PRO A 491 8.87 -20.65 7.31
CA PRO A 491 7.86 -21.66 7.66
C PRO A 491 7.72 -21.89 9.17
N GLU A 492 8.84 -21.89 9.91
CA GLU A 492 8.83 -22.05 11.37
C GLU A 492 8.07 -20.92 12.08
N VAL A 493 8.12 -19.70 11.57
CA VAL A 493 7.36 -18.56 12.11
C VAL A 493 5.86 -18.75 11.85
N LEU A 494 5.48 -19.23 10.66
CA LEU A 494 4.10 -19.58 10.36
C LEU A 494 3.57 -20.66 11.30
N ASP A 495 4.41 -21.67 11.63
CA ASP A 495 4.04 -22.76 12.53
C ASP A 495 3.82 -22.27 13.96
N ILE A 496 4.73 -21.43 14.48
CA ILE A 496 4.62 -20.86 15.83
C ILE A 496 3.30 -20.08 15.98
N PHE A 497 3.03 -19.14 15.09
CA PHE A 497 1.86 -18.27 15.22
C PHE A 497 0.54 -18.93 14.81
N SER A 498 0.56 -19.95 13.94
CA SER A 498 -0.65 -20.73 13.63
C SER A 498 -1.15 -21.55 14.83
N GLN A 499 -0.28 -21.79 15.83
CA GLN A 499 -0.60 -22.49 17.08
C GLN A 499 -0.83 -21.54 18.25
N SER A 500 -0.87 -20.23 18.01
CA SER A 500 -1.15 -19.24 19.07
C SER A 500 -2.50 -19.52 19.73
N HIS A 501 -2.55 -19.36 21.05
CA HIS A 501 -3.81 -19.40 21.81
C HIS A 501 -4.65 -18.11 21.67
N LEU A 502 -4.12 -17.08 20.98
CA LEU A 502 -4.86 -15.90 20.61
C LEU A 502 -5.60 -16.16 19.29
N LYS A 503 -6.93 -16.31 19.32
CA LYS A 503 -7.73 -16.78 18.18
C LYS A 503 -7.49 -15.97 16.88
N VAL A 504 -7.41 -14.66 16.98
CA VAL A 504 -7.15 -13.81 15.80
C VAL A 504 -5.79 -14.15 15.19
N VAL A 505 -4.73 -14.29 16.00
CA VAL A 505 -3.38 -14.63 15.53
C VAL A 505 -3.35 -16.01 14.89
N SER A 506 -3.89 -17.03 15.57
CA SER A 506 -3.91 -18.38 14.99
C SER A 506 -4.68 -18.41 13.66
N HIS A 507 -5.82 -17.74 13.57
CA HIS A 507 -6.64 -17.68 12.36
C HIS A 507 -5.90 -17.04 11.17
N ILE A 508 -5.30 -15.85 11.38
CA ILE A 508 -4.60 -15.13 10.29
C ILE A 508 -3.38 -15.90 9.79
N PHE A 509 -2.64 -16.56 10.71
CA PHE A 509 -1.46 -17.35 10.32
C PHE A 509 -1.81 -18.71 9.71
N GLN A 510 -2.90 -19.35 10.12
CA GLN A 510 -3.42 -20.56 9.46
C GLN A 510 -3.82 -20.27 8.01
N ARG A 511 -4.51 -19.15 7.75
CA ARG A 511 -4.83 -18.71 6.38
C ARG A 511 -3.57 -18.43 5.56
N ALA A 512 -2.59 -17.74 6.12
CA ALA A 512 -1.32 -17.45 5.45
C ALA A 512 -0.58 -18.77 5.11
N LYS A 513 -0.57 -19.75 6.01
CA LYS A 513 0.02 -21.07 5.81
C LYS A 513 -0.69 -21.85 4.70
N ALA A 514 -2.02 -21.85 4.68
CA ALA A 514 -2.81 -22.49 3.63
C ALA A 514 -2.52 -21.89 2.24
N ALA A 515 -2.47 -20.55 2.14
CA ALA A 515 -2.13 -19.86 0.90
C ALA A 515 -0.70 -20.19 0.41
N CYS A 516 0.26 -20.37 1.31
CA CYS A 516 1.61 -20.81 0.96
C CYS A 516 1.65 -22.28 0.48
N GLY A 517 0.83 -23.15 1.07
CA GLY A 517 0.69 -24.56 0.68
C GLY A 517 0.15 -24.74 -0.74
N GLN A 518 -0.96 -24.07 -1.05
CA GLN A 518 -1.59 -24.12 -2.38
C GLN A 518 -0.65 -23.65 -3.50
N ARG A 519 0.18 -22.63 -3.25
CA ARG A 519 1.18 -22.15 -4.23
C ARG A 519 2.29 -23.18 -4.51
N ARG A 520 2.65 -24.04 -3.54
CA ARG A 520 3.64 -25.11 -3.72
C ARG A 520 3.09 -26.26 -4.56
N GLU A 521 1.81 -26.57 -4.46
CA GLU A 521 1.16 -27.64 -5.24
C GLU A 521 0.92 -27.24 -6.70
N LEU A 522 0.60 -25.98 -6.99
CA LEU A 522 0.42 -25.45 -8.34
C LEU A 522 1.74 -25.29 -9.12
N GLY A 523 2.88 -25.17 -8.43
CA GLY A 523 4.22 -25.18 -9.01
C GLY A 523 4.72 -26.59 -9.27
N GLY A 524 4.17 -27.26 -10.31
CA GLY A 524 4.47 -28.66 -10.65
C GLY A 524 5.97 -29.01 -10.70
N ARG A 525 6.29 -30.29 -10.47
CA ARG A 525 7.63 -30.89 -10.46
C ARG A 525 8.43 -30.49 -11.72
N GLY A 526 9.31 -29.52 -11.60
CA GLY A 526 10.25 -29.15 -12.66
C GLY A 526 10.55 -27.68 -12.89
N LEU A 527 9.75 -26.76 -12.37
CA LEU A 527 10.08 -25.33 -12.40
C LEU A 527 10.75 -24.95 -11.06
N ARG A 528 11.87 -24.19 -11.14
CA ARG A 528 12.48 -23.59 -9.95
C ARG A 528 11.37 -22.88 -9.16
N PRO A 529 11.30 -23.04 -7.82
CA PRO A 529 10.31 -22.32 -7.02
C PRO A 529 10.43 -20.83 -7.38
N GLN A 530 9.36 -20.28 -7.92
CA GLN A 530 9.30 -18.88 -8.27
C GLN A 530 9.52 -18.12 -6.97
N THR A 531 10.67 -17.46 -6.86
CA THR A 531 11.06 -16.74 -5.66
C THR A 531 10.05 -15.65 -5.42
N CYS A 532 9.30 -15.76 -4.34
CA CYS A 532 8.24 -14.83 -4.00
C CYS A 532 8.87 -13.60 -3.33
N THR A 533 9.53 -12.75 -4.12
CA THR A 533 10.11 -11.48 -3.68
C THR A 533 9.04 -10.41 -3.51
N LEU A 534 9.37 -9.32 -2.83
CA LEU A 534 8.50 -8.15 -2.74
C LEU A 534 8.12 -7.63 -4.12
N VAL A 535 9.12 -7.43 -4.98
CA VAL A 535 8.92 -6.90 -6.34
C VAL A 535 8.09 -7.83 -7.21
N SER A 536 8.30 -9.15 -7.14
CA SER A 536 7.48 -10.10 -7.92
C SER A 536 6.02 -10.12 -7.49
N LYS A 537 5.74 -10.02 -6.18
CA LYS A 537 4.37 -9.85 -5.64
C LYS A 537 3.75 -8.55 -6.09
N PHE A 538 4.54 -7.49 -6.09
CA PHE A 538 4.12 -6.15 -6.51
C PHE A 538 3.74 -6.14 -8.01
N GLN A 539 4.58 -6.70 -8.87
CA GLN A 539 4.30 -6.83 -10.31
C GLN A 539 3.03 -7.65 -10.57
N GLN A 540 2.83 -8.76 -9.85
CA GLN A 540 1.62 -9.57 -9.97
C GLN A 540 0.37 -8.78 -9.57
N SER A 541 0.41 -8.06 -8.45
CA SER A 541 -0.71 -7.23 -7.98
C SER A 541 -1.10 -6.14 -8.98
N LEU A 542 -0.11 -5.52 -9.65
CA LEU A 542 -0.37 -4.53 -10.69
C LEU A 542 -0.96 -5.14 -11.96
N GLN A 543 -0.50 -6.34 -12.35
CA GLN A 543 -1.07 -7.07 -13.48
C GLN A 543 -2.54 -7.44 -13.20
N ASP A 544 -2.84 -7.92 -11.99
CA ASP A 544 -4.20 -8.24 -11.56
C ASP A 544 -5.10 -6.99 -11.54
N LEU A 545 -4.58 -5.86 -11.06
CA LEU A 545 -5.28 -4.58 -11.11
C LEU A 545 -5.57 -4.17 -12.56
N THR A 546 -4.55 -4.21 -13.43
CA THR A 546 -4.69 -3.81 -14.84
C THR A 546 -5.65 -4.74 -15.59
N ALA A 547 -5.65 -6.03 -15.29
CA ALA A 547 -6.61 -6.97 -15.87
C ALA A 547 -8.05 -6.59 -15.49
N LYS A 548 -8.29 -6.22 -14.23
CA LYS A 548 -9.60 -5.72 -13.76
C LYS A 548 -10.00 -4.39 -14.40
N LEU A 549 -9.03 -3.56 -14.81
CA LEU A 549 -9.30 -2.28 -15.48
C LEU A 549 -9.63 -2.44 -16.97
N ARG A 550 -9.25 -3.57 -17.59
CA ARG A 550 -9.50 -3.87 -19.01
C ARG A 550 -10.80 -4.61 -19.27
N GLY A 551 -11.32 -5.26 -18.27
CA GLY A 551 -12.42 -6.16 -18.43
C GLY A 551 -13.57 -6.13 -17.85
#